data_24c88901a12fb38a10299e566aa3c932
#
_entry.id   24c88901a12fb38a10299e566aa3c932
#
_cell.length_a   1.000
_cell.length_b   1.000
_cell.length_c   1.000
_cell.angle_alpha   90.00
_cell.angle_beta   90.00
_cell.angle_gamma   90.00
#
_symmetry.space_group_name_H-M   'P 1'
#
loop_
_entity.id
_entity.type
_entity.pdbx_description
1 polymer ?
#
loop_
_entity_poly.entity_id
_entity_poly.type
_entity_poly.pdbx_seq_one_letter_code
_entity_poly.pdbx_strand_id
1 'polypeptide(L)'
;LARIDADSMRRKNALKDTLRAFQQRKIDIIIGTQMIAKGLHFPNVTLVGVLNADLGLHIPDFRAGERTFQLLTQVAGRAGRGELEGEVIVQTYTPHSPSIQYARHHDFPGYAEQELDFRKQFGYPPFTHCAVLGTRSGHERRAEFTLQNLHKRLAADLPPGIKLGEALPSPLTKA
;
A
#
# COMPACT_ATOMS: atom_id res chain seq x y z
N LEU A 1 9.14 -13.82 20.10
CA LEU A 1 8.16 -13.07 19.32
C LEU A 1 8.28 -11.58 19.60
N ALA A 2 8.28 -10.73 18.57
CA ALA A 2 8.21 -9.27 18.68
C ALA A 2 7.18 -8.68 17.71
N ARG A 3 6.55 -7.57 18.14
CA ARG A 3 5.59 -6.81 17.32
C ARG A 3 6.20 -5.47 16.93
N ILE A 4 6.13 -5.14 15.63
CA ILE A 4 6.63 -3.88 15.05
C ILE A 4 5.47 -3.17 14.35
N ASP A 5 4.93 -2.15 15.00
CA ASP A 5 3.94 -1.23 14.44
C ASP A 5 4.18 0.20 14.94
N ALA A 6 3.37 1.14 14.46
CA ALA A 6 3.52 2.55 14.83
C ALA A 6 3.40 2.80 16.34
N ASP A 7 2.58 2.01 17.05
CA ASP A 7 2.35 2.17 18.48
C ASP A 7 3.46 1.55 19.31
N SER A 8 3.90 0.34 18.96
CA SER A 8 4.98 -0.36 19.68
C SER A 8 6.35 0.30 19.48
N MET A 9 6.51 1.10 18.42
CA MET A 9 7.78 1.75 18.06
C MET A 9 7.86 3.24 18.46
N ARG A 10 7.01 3.71 19.36
CA ARG A 10 7.02 5.12 19.83
C ARG A 10 8.27 5.49 20.61
N ARG A 11 8.94 4.54 21.27
CA ARG A 11 10.18 4.80 22.01
C ARG A 11 11.34 5.04 21.03
N LYS A 12 12.14 6.07 21.30
CA LYS A 12 13.39 6.31 20.58
C LYS A 12 14.24 5.04 20.63
N ASN A 13 14.68 4.55 19.47
CA ASN A 13 15.47 3.32 19.27
C ASN A 13 14.75 1.96 19.44
N ALA A 14 13.46 1.91 19.81
CA ALA A 14 12.75 0.63 19.98
C ALA A 14 12.84 -0.28 18.72
N LEU A 15 12.69 0.29 17.54
CA LEU A 15 12.87 -0.44 16.28
C LEU A 15 14.30 -1.01 16.15
N LYS A 16 15.31 -0.19 16.40
CA LYS A 16 16.72 -0.59 16.28
C LYS A 16 17.08 -1.72 17.26
N ASP A 17 16.58 -1.63 18.48
CA ASP A 17 16.85 -2.63 19.53
C ASP A 17 16.15 -3.95 19.20
N THR A 18 14.88 -3.89 18.75
CA THR A 18 14.15 -5.08 18.32
C THR A 18 14.83 -5.76 17.14
N LEU A 19 15.26 -5.00 16.13
CA LEU A 19 15.97 -5.55 14.96
C LEU A 19 17.30 -6.17 15.34
N ARG A 20 18.06 -5.55 16.25
CA ARG A 20 19.33 -6.11 16.76
C ARG A 20 19.07 -7.42 17.51
N ALA A 21 18.03 -7.48 18.35
CA ALA A 21 17.66 -8.71 19.07
C ALA A 21 17.27 -9.84 18.11
N PHE A 22 16.56 -9.51 17.03
CA PHE A 22 16.20 -10.46 15.98
C PHE A 22 17.46 -10.97 15.22
N GLN A 23 18.37 -10.07 14.82
CA GLN A 23 19.63 -10.45 14.18
C GLN A 23 20.49 -11.34 15.10
N GLN A 24 20.45 -11.13 16.42
CA GLN A 24 21.12 -11.95 17.42
C GLN A 24 20.39 -13.26 17.76
N ARG A 25 19.30 -13.59 17.03
CA ARG A 25 18.46 -14.79 17.27
C ARG A 25 17.85 -14.86 18.69
N LYS A 26 17.67 -13.72 19.36
CA LYS A 26 16.93 -13.61 20.63
C LYS A 26 15.42 -13.54 20.41
N ILE A 27 15.00 -13.28 19.19
CA ILE A 27 13.63 -13.22 18.74
C ILE A 27 13.52 -14.10 17.49
N ASP A 28 12.62 -15.04 17.47
CA ASP A 28 12.42 -15.99 16.36
C ASP A 28 11.40 -15.48 15.35
N ILE A 29 10.40 -14.71 15.80
CA ILE A 29 9.29 -14.26 14.98
C ILE A 29 9.07 -12.77 15.17
N ILE A 30 9.00 -12.04 14.06
CA ILE A 30 8.56 -10.63 14.03
C ILE A 30 7.20 -10.57 13.35
N ILE A 31 6.23 -9.91 13.99
CA ILE A 31 4.93 -9.57 13.42
C ILE A 31 4.86 -8.06 13.27
N GLY A 32 4.41 -7.59 12.11
CA GLY A 32 4.27 -6.15 11.90
C GLY A 32 3.53 -5.78 10.64
N THR A 33 3.44 -4.49 10.41
CA THR A 33 2.83 -3.91 9.21
C THR A 33 3.88 -3.74 8.10
N GLN A 34 3.52 -3.03 7.03
CA GLN A 34 4.42 -2.69 5.91
C GLN A 34 5.78 -2.07 6.33
N MET A 35 5.91 -1.61 7.57
CA MET A 35 7.17 -1.07 8.10
C MET A 35 8.30 -2.10 8.06
N ILE A 36 8.01 -3.40 8.23
CA ILE A 36 9.01 -4.48 8.20
C ILE A 36 9.49 -4.74 6.77
N ALA A 37 8.65 -4.50 5.77
CA ALA A 37 8.98 -4.74 4.37
C ALA A 37 10.03 -3.76 3.83
N LYS A 38 10.18 -2.56 4.42
CA LYS A 38 11.03 -1.50 3.90
C LYS A 38 12.44 -1.53 4.49
N GLY A 39 13.44 -1.67 3.62
CA GLY A 39 14.84 -1.35 3.92
C GLY A 39 15.59 -2.23 4.92
N LEU A 40 14.97 -3.26 5.48
CA LEU A 40 15.57 -4.12 6.49
C LEU A 40 16.21 -5.35 5.83
N HIS A 41 17.43 -5.69 6.23
CA HIS A 41 18.13 -6.87 5.78
C HIS A 41 18.16 -7.93 6.88
N PHE A 42 17.60 -9.11 6.59
CA PHE A 42 17.56 -10.24 7.51
C PHE A 42 18.15 -11.48 6.84
N PRO A 43 19.44 -11.78 7.05
CA PRO A 43 20.11 -12.88 6.33
C PRO A 43 19.60 -14.27 6.69
N ASN A 44 18.93 -14.44 7.84
CA ASN A 44 18.51 -15.74 8.35
C ASN A 44 16.97 -15.92 8.33
N VAL A 45 16.24 -15.13 7.55
CA VAL A 45 14.79 -15.31 7.43
C VAL A 45 14.49 -16.39 6.42
N THR A 46 13.92 -17.48 6.90
CA THR A 46 13.51 -18.65 6.09
C THR A 46 12.04 -18.63 5.71
N LEU A 47 11.20 -17.89 6.45
CA LEU A 47 9.77 -17.79 6.16
C LEU A 47 9.29 -16.35 6.27
N VAL A 48 8.55 -15.91 5.26
CA VAL A 48 7.80 -14.65 5.29
C VAL A 48 6.33 -14.92 5.01
N GLY A 49 5.46 -14.54 5.94
CA GLY A 49 4.00 -14.66 5.82
C GLY A 49 3.32 -13.33 5.58
N VAL A 50 2.47 -13.24 4.56
CA VAL A 50 1.53 -12.13 4.34
C VAL A 50 0.13 -12.60 4.68
N LEU A 51 -0.40 -12.16 5.83
CA LEU A 51 -1.66 -12.69 6.39
C LEU A 51 -2.92 -12.22 5.66
N ASN A 52 -2.87 -11.08 4.99
CA ASN A 52 -3.99 -10.55 4.21
C ASN A 52 -3.47 -9.60 3.13
N ALA A 53 -3.28 -10.15 1.93
CA ALA A 53 -2.82 -9.36 0.78
C ALA A 53 -3.93 -8.46 0.19
N ASP A 54 -5.21 -8.78 0.47
CA ASP A 54 -6.36 -8.09 -0.13
C ASP A 54 -6.58 -6.70 0.45
N LEU A 55 -6.10 -6.42 1.67
CA LEU A 55 -6.25 -5.10 2.30
C LEU A 55 -5.70 -3.96 1.43
N GLY A 56 -4.61 -4.22 0.72
CA GLY A 56 -4.04 -3.25 -0.22
C GLY A 56 -4.90 -3.03 -1.45
N LEU A 57 -5.55 -4.09 -1.94
CA LEU A 57 -6.36 -4.07 -3.18
C LEU A 57 -7.69 -3.33 -3.00
N HIS A 58 -8.25 -3.32 -1.80
CA HIS A 58 -9.54 -2.68 -1.50
C HIS A 58 -9.43 -1.19 -1.17
N ILE A 59 -8.23 -0.61 -1.21
CA ILE A 59 -8.07 0.84 -1.06
C ILE A 59 -8.66 1.53 -2.30
N PRO A 60 -9.54 2.54 -2.15
CA PRO A 60 -10.10 3.26 -3.29
C PRO A 60 -9.08 4.25 -3.89
N ASP A 61 -8.06 3.73 -4.49
CA ASP A 61 -6.97 4.45 -5.18
C ASP A 61 -6.60 3.62 -6.42
N PHE A 62 -6.55 4.23 -7.59
CA PHE A 62 -6.19 3.54 -8.84
C PHE A 62 -4.82 2.84 -8.77
N ARG A 63 -3.95 3.23 -7.82
CA ARG A 63 -2.64 2.62 -7.57
C ARG A 63 -2.69 1.47 -6.56
N ALA A 64 -3.87 1.05 -6.11
CA ALA A 64 -3.99 0.00 -5.10
C ALA A 64 -3.33 -1.31 -5.54
N GLY A 65 -3.55 -1.71 -6.79
CA GLY A 65 -2.91 -2.88 -7.40
C GLY A 65 -1.40 -2.76 -7.47
N GLU A 66 -0.89 -1.63 -7.98
CA GLU A 66 0.55 -1.36 -8.06
C GLU A 66 1.22 -1.41 -6.69
N ARG A 67 0.62 -0.78 -5.67
CA ARG A 67 1.17 -0.80 -4.31
C ARG A 67 1.18 -2.20 -3.72
N THR A 68 0.15 -3.00 -4.00
CA THR A 68 0.10 -4.40 -3.55
C THR A 68 1.17 -5.23 -4.24
N PHE A 69 1.33 -5.12 -5.55
CA PHE A 69 2.40 -5.76 -6.30
C PHE A 69 3.78 -5.39 -5.74
N GLN A 70 4.05 -4.09 -5.54
CA GLN A 70 5.31 -3.61 -4.98
C GLN A 70 5.59 -4.17 -3.58
N LEU A 71 4.56 -4.19 -2.72
CA LEU A 71 4.68 -4.74 -1.38
C LEU A 71 5.02 -6.24 -1.42
N LEU A 72 4.30 -7.02 -2.20
CA LEU A 72 4.51 -8.46 -2.30
C LEU A 72 5.91 -8.79 -2.87
N THR A 73 6.35 -8.06 -3.88
CA THR A 73 7.70 -8.22 -4.46
C THR A 73 8.79 -7.84 -3.45
N GLN A 74 8.59 -6.76 -2.67
CA GLN A 74 9.53 -6.39 -1.62
C GLN A 74 9.63 -7.45 -0.53
N VAL A 75 8.49 -7.99 -0.10
CA VAL A 75 8.40 -9.02 0.94
C VAL A 75 9.03 -10.32 0.44
N ALA A 76 8.74 -10.73 -0.79
CA ALA A 76 9.31 -11.91 -1.41
C ALA A 76 10.85 -11.84 -1.45
N GLY A 77 11.40 -10.67 -1.75
CA GLY A 77 12.85 -10.46 -1.73
C GLY A 77 13.49 -10.47 -0.33
N ARG A 78 12.78 -10.78 0.75
CA ARG A 78 13.33 -10.88 2.13
C ARG A 78 13.67 -12.30 2.55
N ALA A 79 12.94 -13.28 2.05
CA ALA A 79 13.21 -14.68 2.30
C ALA A 79 14.43 -15.19 1.50
N GLY A 80 15.21 -16.12 2.05
CA GLY A 80 16.24 -16.84 1.31
C GLY A 80 17.49 -16.02 0.92
N ARG A 81 17.86 -14.98 1.66
CA ARG A 81 19.07 -14.17 1.40
C ARG A 81 20.34 -14.72 2.03
N GLY A 82 20.30 -15.88 2.66
CA GLY A 82 21.44 -16.58 3.24
C GLY A 82 21.73 -17.90 2.55
N GLU A 83 22.37 -18.81 3.25
CA GLU A 83 22.63 -20.18 2.79
C GLU A 83 21.37 -21.06 2.83
N LEU A 84 20.29 -20.58 3.49
CA LEU A 84 19.03 -21.29 3.64
C LEU A 84 18.01 -20.81 2.60
N GLU A 85 17.33 -21.75 1.98
CA GLU A 85 16.20 -21.43 1.13
C GLU A 85 15.10 -20.72 1.92
N GLY A 86 14.47 -19.73 1.30
CA GLY A 86 13.39 -18.97 1.91
C GLY A 86 12.06 -19.22 1.24
N GLU A 87 11.02 -19.34 2.05
CA GLU A 87 9.65 -19.50 1.59
C GLU A 87 8.83 -18.24 1.85
N VAL A 88 7.90 -17.90 0.92
CA VAL A 88 6.95 -16.81 1.07
C VAL A 88 5.54 -17.35 0.93
N ILE A 89 4.75 -17.20 1.99
CA ILE A 89 3.35 -17.62 2.00
C ILE A 89 2.47 -16.36 1.96
N VAL A 90 1.59 -16.28 0.97
CA VAL A 90 0.64 -15.16 0.80
C VAL A 90 -0.78 -15.68 0.97
N GLN A 91 -1.44 -15.23 2.03
CA GLN A 91 -2.86 -15.50 2.25
C GLN A 91 -3.71 -14.43 1.54
N THR A 92 -4.65 -14.88 0.72
CA THR A 92 -5.53 -13.99 -0.06
C THR A 92 -6.87 -14.66 -0.36
N TYR A 93 -7.93 -13.88 -0.48
CA TYR A 93 -9.25 -14.29 -1.00
C TYR A 93 -9.36 -14.06 -2.52
N THR A 94 -8.44 -13.28 -3.11
CA THR A 94 -8.42 -12.95 -4.54
C THR A 94 -7.14 -13.44 -5.23
N PRO A 95 -6.85 -14.75 -5.22
CA PRO A 95 -5.59 -15.29 -5.74
C PRO A 95 -5.37 -15.00 -7.22
N HIS A 96 -6.43 -14.73 -7.98
CA HIS A 96 -6.36 -14.42 -9.42
C HIS A 96 -6.10 -12.93 -9.72
N SER A 97 -5.96 -12.09 -8.68
CA SER A 97 -5.60 -10.68 -8.88
C SER A 97 -4.27 -10.56 -9.63
N PRO A 98 -4.17 -9.73 -10.67
CA PRO A 98 -2.93 -9.51 -11.41
C PRO A 98 -1.75 -9.15 -10.52
N SER A 99 -1.97 -8.27 -9.54
CA SER A 99 -0.94 -7.87 -8.56
C SER A 99 -0.34 -9.05 -7.81
N ILE A 100 -1.14 -10.07 -7.49
CA ILE A 100 -0.69 -11.25 -6.76
C ILE A 100 -0.02 -12.25 -7.71
N GLN A 101 -0.63 -12.49 -8.87
CA GLN A 101 -0.11 -13.46 -9.84
C GLN A 101 1.26 -13.05 -10.40
N TYR A 102 1.40 -11.80 -10.83
CA TYR A 102 2.67 -11.31 -11.33
C TYR A 102 3.74 -11.19 -10.23
N ALA A 103 3.35 -10.81 -8.99
CA ALA A 103 4.28 -10.79 -7.87
C ALA A 103 4.82 -12.18 -7.55
N ARG A 104 4.00 -13.22 -7.63
CA ARG A 104 4.40 -14.62 -7.43
C ARG A 104 5.50 -15.05 -8.38
N HIS A 105 5.47 -14.56 -9.61
CA HIS A 105 6.44 -14.90 -10.66
C HIS A 105 7.55 -13.86 -10.81
N HIS A 106 7.58 -12.82 -9.97
CA HIS A 106 8.50 -11.67 -10.09
C HIS A 106 8.46 -11.01 -11.48
N ASP A 107 7.33 -11.10 -12.15
CA ASP A 107 7.14 -10.57 -13.50
C ASP A 107 6.66 -9.12 -13.47
N PHE A 108 7.61 -8.20 -13.30
CA PHE A 108 7.31 -6.76 -13.37
C PHE A 108 6.91 -6.30 -14.78
N PRO A 109 7.57 -6.74 -15.87
CA PRO A 109 7.18 -6.31 -17.21
C PRO A 109 5.74 -6.67 -17.54
N GLY A 110 5.32 -7.92 -17.30
CA GLY A 110 3.95 -8.36 -17.55
C GLY A 110 2.93 -7.62 -16.70
N TYR A 111 3.25 -7.39 -15.41
CA TYR A 111 2.40 -6.57 -14.54
C TYR A 111 2.24 -5.14 -15.06
N ALA A 112 3.36 -4.50 -15.43
CA ALA A 112 3.35 -3.11 -15.89
C ALA A 112 2.55 -2.93 -17.18
N GLU A 113 2.66 -3.87 -18.13
CA GLU A 113 1.90 -3.86 -19.38
C GLU A 113 0.39 -3.92 -19.07
N GLN A 114 -0.05 -4.89 -18.29
CA GLN A 114 -1.47 -5.04 -17.94
C GLN A 114 -2.01 -3.85 -17.15
N GLU A 115 -1.25 -3.33 -16.20
CA GLU A 115 -1.63 -2.17 -15.39
C GLU A 115 -1.76 -0.90 -16.25
N LEU A 116 -0.84 -0.69 -17.21
CA LEU A 116 -0.89 0.45 -18.13
C LEU A 116 -2.07 0.36 -19.07
N ASP A 117 -2.39 -0.82 -19.59
CA ASP A 117 -3.58 -1.03 -20.43
C ASP A 117 -4.85 -0.71 -19.67
N PHE A 118 -4.98 -1.18 -18.44
CA PHE A 118 -6.08 -0.84 -17.55
C PHE A 118 -6.20 0.68 -17.34
N ARG A 119 -5.10 1.36 -17.01
CA ARG A 119 -5.08 2.81 -16.81
C ARG A 119 -5.45 3.59 -18.06
N LYS A 120 -5.02 3.13 -19.22
CA LYS A 120 -5.39 3.72 -20.52
C LYS A 120 -6.88 3.58 -20.77
N GLN A 121 -7.44 2.40 -20.55
CA GLN A 121 -8.87 2.13 -20.76
C GLN A 121 -9.75 3.00 -19.85
N PHE A 122 -9.38 3.19 -18.59
CA PHE A 122 -10.16 3.94 -17.61
C PHE A 122 -9.75 5.42 -17.48
N GLY A 123 -8.82 5.90 -18.29
CA GLY A 123 -8.38 7.28 -18.25
C GLY A 123 -7.68 7.66 -16.95
N TYR A 124 -6.80 6.79 -16.44
CA TYR A 124 -5.96 7.07 -15.29
C TYR A 124 -4.55 7.55 -15.69
N PRO A 125 -3.83 8.20 -14.78
CA PRO A 125 -2.41 8.51 -15.00
C PRO A 125 -1.59 7.26 -15.35
N PRO A 126 -0.62 7.32 -16.28
CA PRO A 126 -0.03 8.51 -16.88
C PRO A 126 -0.75 9.04 -18.12
N PHE A 127 -1.82 8.42 -18.58
CA PHE A 127 -2.55 8.81 -19.81
C PHE A 127 -3.40 10.07 -19.64
N THR A 128 -3.73 10.41 -18.40
CA THR A 128 -4.42 11.62 -17.99
C THR A 128 -3.75 12.21 -16.75
N HIS A 129 -4.25 13.35 -16.31
CA HIS A 129 -3.84 13.97 -15.05
C HIS A 129 -4.99 13.90 -14.06
N CYS A 130 -4.68 13.58 -12.80
CA CYS A 130 -5.64 13.49 -11.71
C CYS A 130 -5.23 14.42 -10.57
N ALA A 131 -6.15 15.25 -10.09
CA ALA A 131 -5.96 16.06 -8.89
C ALA A 131 -7.06 15.74 -7.89
N VAL A 132 -6.69 15.50 -6.64
CA VAL A 132 -7.62 15.26 -5.53
C VAL A 132 -7.60 16.48 -4.62
N LEU A 133 -8.76 17.09 -4.45
CA LEU A 133 -8.95 18.21 -3.52
C LEU A 133 -9.67 17.67 -2.28
N GLY A 134 -9.10 17.93 -1.12
CA GLY A 134 -9.67 17.49 0.15
C GLY A 134 -9.76 18.63 1.16
N THR A 135 -10.82 18.63 1.95
CA THR A 135 -10.99 19.54 3.10
C THR A 135 -10.93 18.73 4.39
N ARG A 136 -10.37 19.31 5.45
CA ARG A 136 -10.29 18.70 6.77
C ARG A 136 -10.71 19.70 7.83
N SER A 137 -11.56 19.27 8.75
CA SER A 137 -12.01 20.08 9.89
C SER A 137 -12.27 19.21 11.11
N GLY A 138 -12.17 19.76 12.30
CA GLY A 138 -12.65 19.13 13.54
C GLY A 138 -14.19 19.00 13.59
N HIS A 139 -14.90 19.62 12.66
CA HIS A 139 -16.36 19.54 12.52
C HIS A 139 -16.72 19.06 11.11
N GLU A 140 -17.31 17.89 10.99
CA GLU A 140 -17.68 17.26 9.73
C GLU A 140 -18.49 18.19 8.83
N ARG A 141 -19.55 18.81 9.34
CA ARG A 141 -20.41 19.74 8.59
C ARG A 141 -19.64 20.92 7.97
N ARG A 142 -18.59 21.41 8.64
CA ARG A 142 -17.75 22.49 8.08
C ARG A 142 -16.90 21.98 6.91
N ALA A 143 -16.32 20.79 7.04
CA ALA A 143 -15.55 20.18 5.96
C ALA A 143 -16.44 19.94 4.74
N GLU A 144 -17.60 19.34 4.93
CA GLU A 144 -18.59 19.10 3.89
C GLU A 144 -19.06 20.39 3.21
N PHE A 145 -19.51 21.38 3.97
CA PHE A 145 -19.92 22.67 3.44
C PHE A 145 -18.83 23.34 2.61
N THR A 146 -17.59 23.32 3.09
CA THR A 146 -16.45 23.89 2.39
C THR A 146 -16.20 23.16 1.07
N LEU A 147 -16.22 21.83 1.09
CA LEU A 147 -16.02 21.01 -0.11
C LEU A 147 -17.13 21.22 -1.15
N GLN A 148 -18.39 21.25 -0.70
CA GLN A 148 -19.54 21.51 -1.59
C GLN A 148 -19.49 22.89 -2.23
N ASN A 149 -19.12 23.93 -1.48
CA ASN A 149 -18.93 25.28 -2.04
C ASN A 149 -17.78 25.33 -3.05
N LEU A 150 -16.66 24.68 -2.74
CA LEU A 150 -15.54 24.57 -3.67
C LEU A 150 -15.96 23.85 -4.95
N HIS A 151 -16.69 22.73 -4.82
CA HIS A 151 -17.20 21.97 -5.95
C HIS A 151 -18.13 22.83 -6.84
N LYS A 152 -19.08 23.57 -6.25
CA LYS A 152 -19.98 24.47 -6.99
C LYS A 152 -19.20 25.55 -7.76
N ARG A 153 -18.20 26.15 -7.14
CA ARG A 153 -17.37 27.18 -7.79
C ARG A 153 -16.57 26.63 -8.95
N LEU A 154 -15.95 25.46 -8.76
CA LEU A 154 -15.20 24.78 -9.82
C LEU A 154 -16.13 24.36 -10.97
N ALA A 155 -17.30 23.83 -10.66
CA ALA A 155 -18.29 23.43 -11.67
C ALA A 155 -18.78 24.61 -12.54
N ALA A 156 -18.85 25.83 -11.98
CA ALA A 156 -19.32 27.01 -12.68
C ALA A 156 -18.32 27.54 -13.75
N ASP A 157 -17.02 27.25 -13.59
CA ASP A 157 -15.96 27.77 -14.48
C ASP A 157 -14.93 26.68 -14.81
N LEU A 158 -15.44 25.51 -15.22
CA LEU A 158 -14.59 24.37 -15.52
C LEU A 158 -14.10 24.44 -16.97
N PRO A 159 -12.77 24.46 -17.22
CA PRO A 159 -12.24 24.47 -18.58
C PRO A 159 -12.64 23.22 -19.36
N PRO A 160 -12.76 23.31 -20.71
CA PRO A 160 -13.04 22.15 -21.55
C PRO A 160 -11.98 21.04 -21.34
N GLY A 161 -12.44 19.78 -21.31
CA GLY A 161 -11.58 18.61 -21.14
C GLY A 161 -11.30 18.22 -19.69
N ILE A 162 -11.71 19.02 -18.72
CA ILE A 162 -11.61 18.65 -17.29
C ILE A 162 -12.93 18.01 -16.85
N LYS A 163 -12.82 16.85 -16.16
CA LYS A 163 -13.95 16.20 -15.51
C LYS A 163 -13.87 16.45 -14.00
N LEU A 164 -14.92 16.98 -13.43
CA LEU A 164 -15.05 17.18 -11.98
C LEU A 164 -15.77 15.98 -11.36
N GLY A 165 -15.15 15.32 -10.41
CA GLY A 165 -15.78 14.25 -9.64
C GLY A 165 -16.71 14.81 -8.56
N GLU A 166 -17.53 13.96 -7.97
CA GLU A 166 -18.43 14.31 -6.89
C GLU A 166 -17.70 14.65 -5.60
N ALA A 167 -18.32 15.52 -4.80
CA ALA A 167 -17.85 15.84 -3.46
C ALA A 167 -18.33 14.75 -2.47
N LEU A 168 -17.45 13.83 -2.13
CA LEU A 168 -17.75 12.68 -1.28
C LEU A 168 -16.92 12.71 0.01
N PRO A 169 -17.42 12.11 1.11
CA PRO A 169 -16.64 11.87 2.30
C PRO A 169 -15.39 11.03 1.99
N SER A 170 -14.26 11.35 2.60
CA SER A 170 -13.04 10.57 2.41
C SER A 170 -13.18 9.19 3.06
N PRO A 171 -12.96 8.09 2.32
CA PRO A 171 -13.02 6.73 2.86
C PRO A 171 -11.90 6.46 3.89
N LEU A 172 -10.90 7.33 3.96
CA LEU A 172 -9.73 7.18 4.85
C LEU A 172 -9.83 8.03 6.12
N THR A 173 -10.97 8.66 6.40
CA THR A 173 -11.17 9.39 7.65
C THR A 173 -11.19 8.39 8.81
N LYS A 174 -10.15 8.41 9.64
CA LYS A 174 -10.23 7.82 10.97
C LYS A 174 -11.28 8.61 11.75
N ALA A 175 -12.32 7.93 12.20
CA ALA A 175 -13.25 8.46 13.18
C ALA A 175 -12.51 8.82 14.49
#